data_4673259bb881915c009c82bf5d09225a
#
_entry.id   4673259bb881915c009c82bf5d09225a
#
_cell.length_a   1.000
_cell.length_b   1.000
_cell.length_c   1.000
_cell.angle_alpha   90.00
_cell.angle_beta   90.00
_cell.angle_gamma   90.00
#
_symmetry.space_group_name_H-M   'P 1'
#
loop_
_entity.id
_entity.type
_entity.pdbx_description
1 polymer ?
#
loop_
_entity_poly.entity_id
_entity_poly.type
_entity_poly.pdbx_seq_one_letter_code
_entity_poly.pdbx_strand_id
1 'polypeptide(L)'
;MLKKLALLAIIAPALANASWLEERRCSNIYEAGFATGLYSGQCGVSIEATQQKYEPRLAQALNKHNCAQYNEKNIAKLKQNTETLKAKYLKKASAPNFCANYEAEIDKLFRKYE
;
A
#
# COMPACT_ATOMS: atom_id res chain seq x y z
N MET A 1 -42.91 7.09 5.95
CA MET A 1 -42.28 6.35 4.86
C MET A 1 -41.23 7.19 4.11
N LEU A 2 -41.56 8.38 3.68
CA LEU A 2 -40.65 9.28 2.97
C LEU A 2 -39.38 9.63 3.80
N LYS A 3 -39.56 9.83 5.11
CA LYS A 3 -38.41 10.13 6.01
C LYS A 3 -37.43 8.97 6.13
N LYS A 4 -37.93 7.73 6.12
CA LYS A 4 -37.08 6.54 6.17
C LYS A 4 -36.25 6.35 4.87
N LEU A 5 -36.90 6.63 3.74
CA LEU A 5 -36.24 6.57 2.43
C LEU A 5 -35.14 7.63 2.30
N ALA A 6 -35.40 8.83 2.81
CA ALA A 6 -34.40 9.90 2.81
C ALA A 6 -33.20 9.56 3.67
N LEU A 7 -33.42 8.93 4.84
CA LEU A 7 -32.34 8.47 5.71
C LEU A 7 -31.48 7.39 5.05
N LEU A 8 -32.11 6.44 4.37
CA LEU A 8 -31.39 5.40 3.64
C LEU A 8 -30.55 5.98 2.50
N ALA A 9 -31.06 6.98 1.80
CA ALA A 9 -30.35 7.64 0.73
C ALA A 9 -29.12 8.41 1.23
N ILE A 10 -29.16 8.92 2.47
CA ILE A 10 -28.01 9.61 3.08
C ILE A 10 -26.98 8.61 3.57
N ILE A 11 -27.39 7.49 4.17
CA ILE A 11 -26.49 6.49 4.74
C ILE A 11 -25.74 5.71 3.64
N ALA A 12 -26.41 5.34 2.55
CA ALA A 12 -25.81 4.54 1.49
C ALA A 12 -24.57 5.20 0.84
N PRO A 13 -24.57 6.50 0.49
CA PRO A 13 -23.37 7.14 -0.02
C PRO A 13 -22.24 7.19 1.00
N ALA A 14 -22.54 7.38 2.28
CA ALA A 14 -21.52 7.41 3.34
C ALA A 14 -20.83 6.05 3.49
N LEU A 15 -21.59 4.94 3.44
CA LEU A 15 -21.05 3.59 3.50
C LEU A 15 -20.19 3.28 2.27
N ALA A 16 -20.63 3.68 1.08
CA ALA A 16 -19.88 3.50 -0.15
C ALA A 16 -18.56 4.27 -0.11
N ASN A 17 -18.57 5.51 0.41
CA ASN A 17 -17.36 6.31 0.57
C ASN A 17 -16.38 5.68 1.57
N ALA A 18 -16.89 5.14 2.68
CA ALA A 18 -16.08 4.46 3.68
C ALA A 18 -15.39 3.23 3.10
N SER A 19 -16.12 2.40 2.33
CA SER A 19 -15.56 1.22 1.65
C SER A 19 -14.50 1.62 0.63
N TRP A 20 -14.74 2.71 -0.11
CA TRP A 20 -13.79 3.20 -1.10
C TRP A 20 -12.49 3.68 -0.45
N LEU A 21 -12.59 4.39 0.67
CA LEU A 21 -11.43 4.86 1.43
C LEU A 21 -10.62 3.69 2.00
N GLU A 22 -11.29 2.68 2.52
CA GLU A 22 -10.65 1.47 3.04
C GLU A 22 -9.92 0.74 1.91
N GLU A 23 -10.57 0.53 0.79
CA GLU A 23 -9.98 -0.11 -0.38
C GLU A 23 -8.76 0.66 -0.88
N ARG A 24 -8.85 1.98 -0.95
CA ARG A 24 -7.73 2.83 -1.37
C ARG A 24 -6.56 2.74 -0.39
N ARG A 25 -6.85 2.73 0.91
CA ARG A 25 -5.82 2.57 1.93
C ARG A 25 -5.10 1.24 1.76
N CYS A 26 -5.85 0.16 1.55
CA CYS A 26 -5.28 -1.16 1.32
C CYS A 26 -4.44 -1.21 0.05
N SER A 27 -4.89 -0.57 -1.02
CA SER A 27 -4.12 -0.44 -2.25
C SER A 27 -2.78 0.26 -2.00
N ASN A 28 -2.78 1.32 -1.20
CA ASN A 28 -1.57 2.06 -0.86
C ASN A 28 -0.61 1.23 0.01
N ILE A 29 -1.13 0.38 0.87
CA ILE A 29 -0.31 -0.54 1.67
C ILE A 29 0.39 -1.56 0.77
N TYR A 30 -0.32 -2.13 -0.20
CA TYR A 30 0.29 -3.03 -1.19
C TYR A 30 1.36 -2.32 -2.00
N GLU A 31 1.10 -1.07 -2.41
CA GLU A 31 2.08 -0.25 -3.12
C GLU A 31 3.33 -0.03 -2.27
N ALA A 32 3.16 0.21 -0.97
CA ALA A 32 4.28 0.35 -0.04
C ALA A 32 5.13 -0.92 0.01
N GLY A 33 4.51 -2.09 0.00
CA GLY A 33 5.22 -3.36 -0.06
C GLY A 33 6.01 -3.52 -1.35
N PHE A 34 5.41 -3.14 -2.47
CA PHE A 34 6.06 -3.15 -3.78
C PHE A 34 7.28 -2.21 -3.80
N ALA A 35 7.10 -0.99 -3.32
CA ALA A 35 8.18 -0.01 -3.23
C ALA A 35 9.34 -0.49 -2.35
N THR A 36 9.01 -1.16 -1.25
CA THR A 36 10.01 -1.75 -0.34
C THR A 36 10.91 -2.72 -1.08
N GLY A 37 10.32 -3.59 -1.89
CA GLY A 37 11.07 -4.54 -2.71
C GLY A 37 11.98 -3.85 -3.72
N LEU A 38 11.48 -2.80 -4.37
CA LEU A 38 12.27 -2.03 -5.34
C LEU A 38 13.43 -1.29 -4.69
N TYR A 39 13.18 -0.62 -3.56
CA TYR A 39 14.22 0.12 -2.84
C TYR A 39 15.32 -0.80 -2.34
N SER A 40 14.95 -1.91 -1.72
CA SER A 40 15.91 -2.88 -1.20
C SER A 40 16.73 -3.50 -2.34
N GLY A 41 16.06 -3.89 -3.42
CA GLY A 41 16.73 -4.47 -4.58
C GLY A 41 17.71 -3.50 -5.25
N GLN A 42 17.32 -2.24 -5.39
CA GLN A 42 18.18 -1.20 -5.95
C GLN A 42 19.44 -1.00 -5.10
N CYS A 43 19.33 -1.23 -3.79
CA CYS A 43 20.44 -1.07 -2.86
C CYS A 43 21.21 -2.38 -2.59
N GLY A 44 20.98 -3.40 -3.41
CA GLY A 44 21.73 -4.65 -3.34
C GLY A 44 21.31 -5.59 -2.23
N VAL A 45 20.15 -5.36 -1.61
CA VAL A 45 19.63 -6.24 -0.56
C VAL A 45 18.88 -7.40 -1.20
N SER A 46 19.15 -8.63 -0.74
CA SER A 46 18.49 -9.81 -1.28
C SER A 46 16.98 -9.80 -1.02
N ILE A 47 16.23 -10.49 -1.88
CA ILE A 47 14.80 -10.68 -1.72
C ILE A 47 14.50 -11.32 -0.37
N GLU A 48 15.26 -12.34 0.01
CA GLU A 48 15.07 -13.07 1.26
C GLU A 48 15.24 -12.16 2.48
N ALA A 49 16.30 -11.37 2.52
CA ALA A 49 16.57 -10.45 3.62
C ALA A 49 15.47 -9.38 3.70
N THR A 50 15.02 -8.88 2.55
CA THR A 50 13.94 -7.90 2.48
C THR A 50 12.63 -8.47 3.02
N GLN A 51 12.29 -9.69 2.62
CA GLN A 51 11.08 -10.36 3.08
C GLN A 51 11.12 -10.61 4.58
N GLN A 52 12.22 -11.12 5.10
CA GLN A 52 12.36 -11.38 6.53
C GLN A 52 12.16 -10.12 7.36
N LYS A 53 12.67 -9.00 6.89
CA LYS A 53 12.62 -7.75 7.64
C LYS A 53 11.27 -7.04 7.53
N TYR A 54 10.67 -7.00 6.34
CA TYR A 54 9.53 -6.13 6.06
C TYR A 54 8.20 -6.85 5.87
N GLU A 55 8.20 -8.14 5.54
CA GLU A 55 6.96 -8.90 5.36
C GLU A 55 6.08 -8.88 6.61
N PRO A 56 6.62 -9.04 7.84
CA PRO A 56 5.79 -8.92 9.04
C PRO A 56 5.15 -7.54 9.18
N ARG A 57 5.84 -6.47 8.82
CA ARG A 57 5.28 -5.12 8.87
C ARG A 57 4.15 -4.95 7.87
N LEU A 58 4.35 -5.45 6.66
CA LEU A 58 3.32 -5.44 5.63
C LEU A 58 2.08 -6.22 6.07
N ALA A 59 2.28 -7.42 6.59
CA ALA A 59 1.19 -8.27 7.08
C ALA A 59 0.42 -7.60 8.21
N GLN A 60 1.10 -6.98 9.15
CA GLN A 60 0.46 -6.25 10.24
C GLN A 60 -0.38 -5.07 9.74
N ALA A 61 0.14 -4.31 8.79
CA ALA A 61 -0.59 -3.18 8.21
C ALA A 61 -1.84 -3.66 7.48
N LEU A 62 -1.72 -4.69 6.66
CA LEU A 62 -2.85 -5.27 5.93
C LEU A 62 -3.92 -5.80 6.88
N ASN A 63 -3.50 -6.47 7.94
CA ASN A 63 -4.42 -7.01 8.93
C ASN A 63 -5.12 -5.91 9.74
N LYS A 64 -4.37 -4.91 10.17
CA LYS A 64 -4.92 -3.78 10.94
C LYS A 64 -6.01 -3.04 10.17
N HIS A 65 -5.86 -2.92 8.87
CA HIS A 65 -6.78 -2.17 8.02
C HIS A 65 -7.78 -3.05 7.27
N ASN A 66 -7.93 -4.32 7.67
CA ASN A 66 -8.92 -5.26 7.13
C ASN A 66 -8.81 -5.45 5.60
N CYS A 67 -7.58 -5.59 5.13
CA CYS A 67 -7.30 -5.61 3.70
C CYS A 67 -7.52 -6.98 3.02
N ALA A 68 -7.73 -8.05 3.78
CA ALA A 68 -7.87 -9.40 3.21
C ALA A 68 -8.97 -9.47 2.14
N GLN A 69 -10.09 -8.78 2.35
CA GLN A 69 -11.21 -8.77 1.42
C GLN A 69 -10.91 -8.08 0.08
N TYR A 70 -9.83 -7.32 0.02
CA TYR A 70 -9.44 -6.60 -1.20
C TYR A 70 -8.20 -7.18 -1.87
N ASN A 71 -7.66 -8.31 -1.39
CA ASN A 71 -6.40 -8.86 -1.86
C ASN A 71 -6.34 -9.07 -3.36
N GLU A 72 -7.31 -9.79 -3.93
CA GLU A 72 -7.32 -10.11 -5.35
C GLU A 72 -7.35 -8.84 -6.21
N LYS A 73 -8.20 -7.90 -5.84
CA LYS A 73 -8.38 -6.64 -6.54
C LYS A 73 -7.11 -5.79 -6.50
N ASN A 74 -6.47 -5.71 -5.34
CA ASN A 74 -5.25 -4.93 -5.16
C ASN A 74 -4.06 -5.55 -5.86
N ILE A 75 -3.94 -6.87 -5.86
CA ILE A 75 -2.89 -7.58 -6.59
C ILE A 75 -3.05 -7.35 -8.10
N ALA A 76 -4.27 -7.46 -8.61
CA ALA A 76 -4.56 -7.19 -10.02
C ALA A 76 -4.19 -5.76 -10.40
N LYS A 77 -4.52 -4.79 -9.55
CA LYS A 77 -4.20 -3.38 -9.75
C LYS A 77 -2.69 -3.15 -9.78
N LEU A 78 -1.94 -3.79 -8.88
CA LEU A 78 -0.48 -3.72 -8.89
C LEU A 78 0.08 -4.27 -10.20
N LYS A 79 -0.41 -5.40 -10.66
CA LYS A 79 0.04 -6.00 -11.93
C LYS A 79 -0.22 -5.08 -13.11
N GLN A 80 -1.37 -4.42 -13.15
CA GLN A 80 -1.72 -3.47 -14.21
C GLN A 80 -0.83 -2.24 -14.20
N ASN A 81 -0.39 -1.79 -13.03
CA ASN A 81 0.36 -0.56 -12.85
C ASN A 81 1.85 -0.78 -12.59
N THR A 82 2.34 -2.01 -12.74
CA THR A 82 3.72 -2.39 -12.39
C THR A 82 4.75 -1.45 -13.03
N GLU A 83 4.65 -1.20 -14.33
CA GLU A 83 5.65 -0.39 -15.03
C GLU A 83 5.62 1.08 -14.57
N THR A 84 4.44 1.63 -14.34
CA THR A 84 4.28 3.00 -13.85
C THR A 84 4.85 3.15 -12.44
N LEU A 85 4.53 2.21 -11.56
CA LEU A 85 5.02 2.21 -10.18
C LEU A 85 6.53 1.99 -10.12
N LYS A 86 7.03 1.08 -10.95
CA LYS A 86 8.45 0.79 -11.06
C LYS A 86 9.23 2.04 -11.46
N ALA A 87 8.75 2.75 -12.49
CA ALA A 87 9.37 4.01 -12.92
C ALA A 87 9.38 5.07 -11.81
N LYS A 88 8.27 5.21 -11.11
CA LYS A 88 8.10 6.16 -10.01
C LYS A 88 9.11 5.92 -8.88
N TYR A 89 9.20 4.69 -8.41
CA TYR A 89 10.03 4.36 -7.25
C TYR A 89 11.51 4.23 -7.62
N LEU A 90 11.84 3.74 -8.81
CA LEU A 90 13.24 3.67 -9.25
C LEU A 90 13.81 5.06 -9.49
N LYS A 91 13.01 5.99 -9.95
CA LYS A 91 13.44 7.39 -10.08
C LYS A 91 13.88 7.96 -8.72
N LYS A 92 13.10 7.71 -7.69
CA LYS A 92 13.44 8.14 -6.32
C LYS A 92 14.68 7.40 -5.80
N ALA A 93 14.76 6.11 -6.05
CA ALA A 93 15.88 5.28 -5.59
C ALA A 93 17.20 5.55 -6.32
N SER A 94 17.14 6.28 -7.45
CA SER A 94 18.33 6.70 -8.20
C SER A 94 19.01 7.93 -7.63
N ALA A 95 18.40 8.60 -6.65
CA ALA A 95 18.97 9.80 -6.05
C ALA A 95 20.29 9.47 -5.37
N PRO A 96 21.28 10.41 -5.41
CA PRO A 96 22.53 10.22 -4.68
C PRO A 96 22.26 9.97 -3.20
N ASN A 97 23.00 9.05 -2.60
CA ASN A 97 22.90 8.69 -1.19
C ASN A 97 21.56 8.03 -0.78
N PHE A 98 20.70 7.66 -1.74
CA PHE A 98 19.45 6.98 -1.41
C PHE A 98 19.69 5.72 -0.59
N CYS A 99 20.65 4.88 -1.00
CA CYS A 99 20.90 3.61 -0.33
C CYS A 99 21.49 3.76 1.06
N ALA A 100 22.09 4.90 1.38
CA ALA A 100 22.54 5.20 2.74
C ALA A 100 21.34 5.40 3.70
N ASN A 101 20.17 5.74 3.16
CA ASN A 101 18.97 6.05 3.94
C ASN A 101 17.74 5.23 3.49
N TYR A 102 17.92 4.15 2.73
CA TYR A 102 16.79 3.41 2.16
C TYR A 102 15.85 2.84 3.23
N GLU A 103 16.38 2.43 4.37
CA GLU A 103 15.56 1.90 5.46
C GLU A 103 14.63 2.98 6.04
N ALA A 104 15.14 4.21 6.17
CA ALA A 104 14.32 5.34 6.62
C ALA A 104 13.23 5.67 5.60
N GLU A 105 13.52 5.55 4.31
CA GLU A 105 12.54 5.77 3.25
C GLU A 105 11.44 4.70 3.27
N ILE A 106 11.82 3.43 3.51
CA ILE A 106 10.85 2.34 3.67
C ILE A 106 10.00 2.58 4.92
N ASP A 107 10.62 2.99 6.02
CA ASP A 107 9.92 3.29 7.26
C ASP A 107 8.82 4.35 7.06
N LYS A 108 9.09 5.37 6.28
CA LYS A 108 8.09 6.40 5.94
C LYS A 108 6.90 5.82 5.20
N LEU A 109 7.10 4.81 4.36
CA LEU A 109 6.01 4.18 3.61
C LEU A 109 5.02 3.46 4.52
N PHE A 110 5.52 2.81 5.57
CA PHE A 110 4.68 2.02 6.48
C PHE A 110 4.14 2.79 7.68
N ARG A 111 4.86 3.81 8.13
CA ARG A 111 4.57 4.51 9.40
C ARG A 111 3.12 4.98 9.49
N LYS A 112 2.59 5.52 8.43
CA LYS A 112 1.21 6.05 8.44
C LYS A 112 0.14 4.95 8.51
N TYR A 113 0.51 3.68 8.36
CA TYR A 113 -0.42 2.56 8.44
C TYR A 113 -0.22 1.73 9.73
N GLU A 114 0.69 2.13 10.58
CA GLU A 114 0.96 1.53 11.89
C GLU A 114 0.24 2.28 13.02
#